data_f6e32c7c6aa6de0329f6a4824d97fd68
#
_entry.id   f6e32c7c6aa6de0329f6a4824d97fd68
#
_cell.length_a   1.000
_cell.length_b   1.000
_cell.length_c   1.000
_cell.angle_alpha   90.00
_cell.angle_beta   90.00
_cell.angle_gamma   90.00
#
_symmetry.space_group_name_H-M   'P 1'
#
loop_
_entity.id
_entity.type
_entity.pdbx_description
1 polymer ?
#
loop_
_entity_poly.entity_id
_entity_poly.type
_entity_poly.pdbx_seq_one_letter_code
_entity_poly.pdbx_strand_id
1 'polypeptide(L)'
;MSNRKTKELSVEQSLVWNSVGSMAYLICNWLITVLVVTLGSDISMSGSLAVAMSVGNIFATIVLLRARPVQVSESYSDFTTGNFIAHRIVATILACVICFFYCLVSVAFNDWAVVAVYCLFKAGDSFVDVLHGVDQVNNRLDIAAISQIVRGVGVLVSFSLCLLLFDNLVIAVASMAFVTIAVVLTYDFRMTKRFCAVIPDFDFTSLIKLSRICFPGFVASLACTAVVSVTRQFYGLSYGNEIGRAHV
;
A
#
# COMPACT_ATOMS: atom_id res chain seq x y z
N MET A 1 11.34 -35.10 -7.11
CA MET A 1 10.91 -33.71 -7.33
C MET A 1 12.16 -32.86 -7.44
N SER A 2 12.39 -32.25 -8.60
CA SER A 2 13.65 -31.60 -8.98
C SER A 2 13.88 -30.35 -8.13
N ASN A 3 14.96 -30.38 -7.36
CA ASN A 3 15.45 -29.26 -6.54
C ASN A 3 16.09 -28.22 -7.49
N ARG A 4 15.26 -27.39 -8.16
CA ARG A 4 15.76 -26.21 -8.85
C ARG A 4 16.19 -25.23 -7.75
N LYS A 5 17.49 -25.30 -7.38
CA LYS A 5 18.14 -24.21 -6.63
C LYS A 5 17.89 -22.93 -7.43
N THR A 6 16.98 -22.11 -6.95
CA THR A 6 16.80 -20.76 -7.47
C THR A 6 18.12 -20.03 -7.25
N LYS A 7 18.73 -19.56 -8.32
CA LYS A 7 20.03 -18.88 -8.28
C LYS A 7 19.90 -17.66 -7.38
N GLU A 8 20.58 -17.68 -6.25
CA GLU A 8 20.63 -16.54 -5.35
C GLU A 8 21.31 -15.37 -6.07
N LEU A 9 20.71 -14.19 -5.97
CA LEU A 9 21.31 -12.96 -6.48
C LEU A 9 22.37 -12.46 -5.49
N SER A 10 23.37 -11.74 -6.00
CA SER A 10 24.25 -11.01 -5.09
C SER A 10 23.43 -9.91 -4.36
N VAL A 11 23.83 -9.56 -3.15
CA VAL A 11 23.16 -8.53 -2.35
C VAL A 11 23.07 -7.21 -3.13
N GLU A 12 24.13 -6.84 -3.85
CA GLU A 12 24.17 -5.65 -4.69
C GLU A 12 23.14 -5.69 -5.81
N GLN A 13 23.04 -6.80 -6.53
CA GLN A 13 22.05 -6.97 -7.59
C GLN A 13 20.64 -6.91 -7.04
N SER A 14 20.41 -7.53 -5.88
CA SER A 14 19.11 -7.53 -5.20
C SER A 14 18.68 -6.11 -4.81
N LEU A 15 19.61 -5.30 -4.30
CA LEU A 15 19.35 -3.90 -3.96
C LEU A 15 19.05 -3.04 -5.18
N VAL A 16 19.80 -3.22 -6.28
CA VAL A 16 19.57 -2.49 -7.53
C VAL A 16 18.18 -2.82 -8.08
N TRP A 17 17.79 -4.09 -8.13
CA TRP A 17 16.46 -4.50 -8.56
C TRP A 17 15.36 -3.85 -7.72
N ASN A 18 15.48 -3.89 -6.39
CA ASN A 18 14.50 -3.28 -5.50
C ASN A 18 14.39 -1.76 -5.71
N SER A 19 15.51 -1.08 -5.93
CA SER A 19 15.53 0.36 -6.17
C SER A 19 14.82 0.71 -7.48
N VAL A 20 15.11 -0.01 -8.57
CA VAL A 20 14.46 0.19 -9.87
C VAL A 20 12.96 -0.08 -9.77
N GLY A 21 12.55 -1.19 -9.14
CA GLY A 21 11.14 -1.54 -8.95
C GLY A 21 10.39 -0.48 -8.15
N SER A 22 10.96 -0.06 -7.03
CA SER A 22 10.36 0.94 -6.14
C SER A 22 10.23 2.30 -6.83
N MET A 23 11.28 2.75 -7.55
CA MET A 23 11.21 4.02 -8.30
C MET A 23 10.17 3.97 -9.41
N ALA A 24 10.11 2.89 -10.18
CA ALA A 24 9.10 2.73 -11.22
C ALA A 24 7.67 2.78 -10.62
N TYR A 25 7.44 2.08 -9.50
CA TYR A 25 6.17 2.11 -8.79
C TYR A 25 5.80 3.52 -8.29
N LEU A 26 6.76 4.25 -7.71
CA LEU A 26 6.54 5.61 -7.23
C LEU A 26 6.23 6.58 -8.38
N ILE A 27 6.95 6.49 -9.49
CA ILE A 27 6.71 7.32 -10.68
C ILE A 27 5.30 7.04 -11.23
N CYS A 28 4.90 5.78 -11.36
CA CYS A 28 3.54 5.44 -11.82
C CYS A 28 2.46 6.01 -10.89
N ASN A 29 2.64 5.89 -9.58
CA ASN A 29 1.69 6.46 -8.61
C ASN A 29 1.66 7.99 -8.65
N TRP A 30 2.80 8.64 -8.85
CA TRP A 30 2.84 10.10 -9.03
C TRP A 30 2.12 10.53 -10.32
N LEU A 31 2.32 9.81 -11.42
CA LEU A 31 1.64 10.09 -12.69
C LEU A 31 0.11 10.01 -12.56
N ILE A 32 -0.45 9.16 -11.69
CA ILE A 32 -1.89 9.10 -11.42
C ILE A 32 -2.40 10.46 -10.92
N THR A 33 -1.65 11.15 -10.06
CA THR A 33 -2.05 12.47 -9.55
C THR A 33 -2.04 13.55 -10.63
N VAL A 34 -1.15 13.42 -11.61
CA VAL A 34 -1.11 14.31 -12.78
C VAL A 34 -2.26 13.99 -13.74
N LEU A 35 -2.48 12.71 -14.00
CA LEU A 35 -3.49 12.26 -14.97
C LEU A 35 -4.92 12.55 -14.53
N VAL A 36 -5.24 12.52 -13.24
CA VAL A 36 -6.58 12.89 -12.77
C VAL A 36 -6.90 14.37 -13.07
N VAL A 37 -5.89 15.25 -13.04
CA VAL A 37 -6.08 16.68 -13.36
C VAL A 37 -6.19 16.91 -14.88
N THR A 38 -5.47 16.10 -15.68
CA THR A 38 -5.40 16.30 -17.14
C THR A 38 -6.48 15.55 -17.91
N LEU A 39 -6.95 14.42 -17.40
CA LEU A 39 -7.93 13.55 -18.07
C LEU A 39 -9.34 13.66 -17.47
N GLY A 40 -9.47 14.06 -16.22
CA GLY A 40 -10.77 14.23 -15.57
C GLY A 40 -11.54 15.42 -16.14
N SER A 41 -12.83 15.26 -16.36
CA SER A 41 -13.71 16.33 -16.86
C SER A 41 -13.98 17.39 -15.79
N ASP A 42 -13.93 17.03 -14.51
CA ASP A 42 -14.20 17.91 -13.38
C ASP A 42 -12.99 17.98 -12.43
N ILE A 43 -12.62 19.23 -12.12
CA ILE A 43 -11.51 19.53 -11.19
C ILE A 43 -11.79 19.00 -9.78
N SER A 44 -13.06 18.85 -9.39
CA SER A 44 -13.45 18.27 -8.10
C SER A 44 -12.91 16.83 -7.93
N MET A 45 -12.70 16.07 -9.02
CA MET A 45 -12.11 14.74 -8.99
C MET A 45 -10.71 14.74 -8.40
N SER A 46 -9.89 15.76 -8.70
CA SER A 46 -8.55 15.88 -8.13
C SER A 46 -8.58 16.11 -6.62
N GLY A 47 -9.54 16.93 -6.15
CA GLY A 47 -9.79 17.15 -4.73
C GLY A 47 -10.23 15.88 -4.02
N SER A 48 -11.21 15.16 -4.56
CA SER A 48 -11.68 13.88 -4.01
C SER A 48 -10.57 12.82 -3.97
N LEU A 49 -9.72 12.74 -5.01
CA LEU A 49 -8.55 11.85 -5.00
C LEU A 49 -7.55 12.26 -3.92
N ALA A 50 -7.28 13.56 -3.75
CA ALA A 50 -6.36 14.04 -2.72
C ALA A 50 -6.85 13.70 -1.31
N VAL A 51 -8.16 13.82 -1.03
CA VAL A 51 -8.77 13.37 0.23
C VAL A 51 -8.61 11.86 0.40
N ALA A 52 -8.93 11.07 -0.62
CA ALA A 52 -8.78 9.62 -0.58
C ALA A 52 -7.32 9.19 -0.34
N MET A 53 -6.36 9.85 -0.99
CA MET A 53 -4.92 9.62 -0.77
C MET A 53 -4.50 9.96 0.66
N SER A 54 -5.02 11.04 1.24
CA SER A 54 -4.70 11.45 2.61
C SER A 54 -5.19 10.41 3.62
N VAL A 55 -6.45 9.98 3.53
CA VAL A 55 -7.00 8.91 4.37
C VAL A 55 -6.29 7.59 4.14
N GLY A 56 -6.06 7.24 2.87
CA GLY A 56 -5.36 6.01 2.50
C GLY A 56 -3.91 5.94 2.98
N ASN A 57 -3.21 7.07 3.11
CA ASN A 57 -1.87 7.12 3.69
C ASN A 57 -1.90 6.90 5.20
N ILE A 58 -2.89 7.46 5.91
CA ILE A 58 -3.11 7.17 7.34
C ILE A 58 -3.44 5.68 7.51
N PHE A 59 -4.37 5.15 6.71
CA PHE A 59 -4.73 3.73 6.68
C PHE A 59 -3.50 2.84 6.48
N ALA A 60 -2.72 3.09 5.43
CA ALA A 60 -1.52 2.32 5.14
C ALA A 60 -0.49 2.38 6.26
N THR A 61 -0.31 3.54 6.91
CA THR A 61 0.61 3.69 8.05
C THR A 61 0.19 2.79 9.22
N ILE A 62 -1.12 2.72 9.51
CA ILE A 62 -1.67 1.83 10.55
C ILE A 62 -1.49 0.36 10.14
N VAL A 63 -1.84 0.00 8.91
CA VAL A 63 -1.73 -1.39 8.43
C VAL A 63 -0.29 -1.87 8.41
N LEU A 64 0.65 -1.05 7.95
CA LEU A 64 2.06 -1.43 7.85
C LEU A 64 2.70 -1.63 9.22
N LEU A 65 2.34 -0.81 10.23
CA LEU A 65 2.86 -0.88 11.61
C LEU A 65 4.39 -1.04 11.69
N ARG A 66 5.12 -0.70 10.62
CA ARG A 66 6.58 -0.92 10.52
C ARG A 66 7.02 -2.37 10.76
N ALA A 67 6.18 -3.35 10.43
CA ALA A 67 6.47 -4.76 10.69
C ALA A 67 7.59 -5.33 9.78
N ARG A 68 7.76 -4.79 8.56
CA ARG A 68 8.76 -5.30 7.61
C ARG A 68 10.23 -5.22 8.12
N PRO A 69 10.72 -4.12 8.72
CA PRO A 69 12.05 -4.11 9.31
C PRO A 69 12.28 -5.21 10.35
N VAL A 70 11.25 -5.53 11.14
CA VAL A 70 11.30 -6.62 12.12
C VAL A 70 11.34 -7.97 11.41
N GLN A 71 10.53 -8.15 10.37
CA GLN A 71 10.47 -9.40 9.59
C GLN A 71 11.80 -9.76 8.93
N VAL A 72 12.56 -8.76 8.47
CA VAL A 72 13.84 -8.99 7.78
C VAL A 72 15.06 -8.98 8.70
N SER A 73 14.86 -8.71 9.99
CA SER A 73 15.93 -8.68 10.99
C SER A 73 16.18 -10.07 11.58
N GLU A 74 17.41 -10.53 11.53
CA GLU A 74 17.83 -11.81 12.16
C GLU A 74 17.59 -11.82 13.68
N SER A 75 17.58 -10.65 14.32
CA SER A 75 17.35 -10.51 15.77
C SER A 75 15.95 -10.94 16.24
N TYR A 76 15.02 -11.16 15.32
CA TYR A 76 13.62 -11.50 15.61
C TYR A 76 13.19 -12.81 14.92
N SER A 77 14.10 -13.78 14.82
CA SER A 77 13.87 -15.09 14.21
C SER A 77 12.78 -15.94 14.88
N ASP A 78 12.29 -15.53 16.06
CA ASP A 78 11.23 -16.21 16.80
C ASP A 78 9.85 -16.11 16.12
N PHE A 79 9.67 -15.18 15.18
CA PHE A 79 8.40 -14.98 14.49
C PHE A 79 8.35 -15.71 13.15
N THR A 80 7.25 -16.41 12.91
CA THR A 80 6.98 -17.07 11.64
C THR A 80 6.37 -16.07 10.62
N THR A 81 6.48 -16.40 9.34
CA THR A 81 5.76 -15.64 8.28
C THR A 81 4.25 -15.60 8.56
N GLY A 82 3.69 -16.67 9.14
CA GLY A 82 2.27 -16.74 9.53
C GLY A 82 1.88 -15.68 10.55
N ASN A 83 2.77 -15.38 11.53
CA ASN A 83 2.53 -14.33 12.53
C ASN A 83 2.49 -12.94 11.87
N PHE A 84 3.38 -12.65 10.90
CA PHE A 84 3.35 -11.38 10.16
C PHE A 84 2.08 -11.23 9.31
N ILE A 85 1.61 -12.33 8.68
CA ILE A 85 0.35 -12.32 7.92
C ILE A 85 -0.84 -12.08 8.84
N ALA A 86 -0.93 -12.80 9.96
CA ALA A 86 -2.00 -12.62 10.94
C ALA A 86 -2.00 -11.21 11.52
N HIS A 87 -0.81 -10.68 11.88
CA HIS A 87 -0.64 -9.31 12.33
C HIS A 87 -1.13 -8.29 11.29
N ARG A 88 -0.83 -8.50 10.00
CA ARG A 88 -1.30 -7.65 8.90
C ARG A 88 -2.83 -7.66 8.78
N ILE A 89 -3.47 -8.83 8.92
CA ILE A 89 -4.93 -8.96 8.88
C ILE A 89 -5.56 -8.17 10.04
N VAL A 90 -5.06 -8.37 11.27
CA VAL A 90 -5.56 -7.67 12.46
C VAL A 90 -5.36 -6.16 12.32
N ALA A 91 -4.18 -5.71 11.88
CA ALA A 91 -3.89 -4.30 11.65
C ALA A 91 -4.79 -3.69 10.56
N THR A 92 -5.13 -4.44 9.51
CA THR A 92 -6.05 -4.01 8.45
C THR A 92 -7.46 -3.80 9.01
N ILE A 93 -7.97 -4.72 9.81
CA ILE A 93 -9.29 -4.59 10.44
C ILE A 93 -9.31 -3.37 11.37
N LEU A 94 -8.28 -3.19 12.18
CA LEU A 94 -8.15 -2.04 13.06
C LEU A 94 -8.10 -0.72 12.28
N ALA A 95 -7.33 -0.68 11.20
CA ALA A 95 -7.24 0.48 10.32
C ALA A 95 -8.59 0.82 9.65
N CYS A 96 -9.36 -0.19 9.22
CA CYS A 96 -10.72 0.02 8.70
C CYS A 96 -11.62 0.69 9.73
N VAL A 97 -11.60 0.23 10.98
CA VAL A 97 -12.41 0.80 12.06
C VAL A 97 -11.99 2.24 12.35
N ILE A 98 -10.69 2.49 12.50
CA ILE A 98 -10.17 3.84 12.79
C ILE A 98 -10.49 4.81 11.64
N CYS A 99 -10.23 4.41 10.39
CA CYS A 99 -10.51 5.24 9.23
C CYS A 99 -12.01 5.47 9.01
N PHE A 100 -12.87 4.52 9.34
CA PHE A 100 -14.31 4.71 9.32
C PHE A 100 -14.76 5.83 10.26
N PHE A 101 -14.33 5.79 11.54
CA PHE A 101 -14.65 6.87 12.49
C PHE A 101 -14.02 8.21 12.09
N TYR A 102 -12.82 8.18 11.52
CA TYR A 102 -12.18 9.37 11.00
C TYR A 102 -12.99 10.00 9.86
N CYS A 103 -13.48 9.19 8.91
CA CYS A 103 -14.31 9.66 7.80
C CYS A 103 -15.63 10.29 8.28
N LEU A 104 -16.26 9.74 9.33
CA LEU A 104 -17.49 10.30 9.90
C LEU A 104 -17.32 11.77 10.34
N VAL A 105 -16.12 12.14 10.78
CA VAL A 105 -15.86 13.49 11.34
C VAL A 105 -15.23 14.43 10.30
N SER A 106 -14.40 13.88 9.38
CA SER A 106 -13.46 14.69 8.59
C SER A 106 -13.64 14.62 7.08
N VAL A 107 -14.54 13.78 6.57
CA VAL A 107 -14.70 13.57 5.12
C VAL A 107 -16.13 13.84 4.69
N ALA A 108 -16.32 14.60 3.61
CA ALA A 108 -17.63 14.84 3.01
C ALA A 108 -18.22 13.53 2.51
N PHE A 109 -19.52 13.34 2.67
CA PHE A 109 -20.20 12.09 2.31
C PHE A 109 -20.03 11.70 0.85
N ASN A 110 -19.94 12.68 -0.05
CA ASN A 110 -19.73 12.45 -1.48
C ASN A 110 -18.38 11.76 -1.79
N ASP A 111 -17.35 11.94 -0.94
CA ASP A 111 -16.02 11.37 -1.16
C ASP A 111 -15.86 9.97 -0.55
N TRP A 112 -16.84 9.51 0.24
CA TRP A 112 -16.73 8.23 0.96
C TRP A 112 -16.50 7.03 0.05
N ALA A 113 -17.16 6.98 -1.10
CA ALA A 113 -17.00 5.89 -2.06
C ALA A 113 -15.56 5.83 -2.59
N VAL A 114 -14.98 6.98 -2.97
CA VAL A 114 -13.60 7.06 -3.46
C VAL A 114 -12.62 6.67 -2.35
N VAL A 115 -12.83 7.18 -1.13
CA VAL A 115 -11.99 6.85 0.03
C VAL A 115 -12.03 5.36 0.35
N ALA A 116 -13.22 4.74 0.39
CA ALA A 116 -13.37 3.32 0.69
C ALA A 116 -12.64 2.44 -0.32
N VAL A 117 -12.79 2.72 -1.61
CA VAL A 117 -12.12 1.97 -2.68
C VAL A 117 -10.61 2.21 -2.67
N TYR A 118 -10.17 3.43 -2.37
CA TYR A 118 -8.75 3.73 -2.22
C TYR A 118 -8.11 3.02 -1.01
N CYS A 119 -8.85 2.90 0.11
CA CYS A 119 -8.42 2.10 1.26
C CYS A 119 -8.31 0.60 0.89
N LEU A 120 -9.21 0.07 0.05
CA LEU A 120 -9.11 -1.29 -0.46
C LEU A 120 -7.86 -1.49 -1.33
N PHE A 121 -7.54 -0.52 -2.20
CA PHE A 121 -6.28 -0.51 -2.95
C PHE A 121 -5.07 -0.54 -2.00
N LYS A 122 -5.07 0.30 -0.97
CA LYS A 122 -3.99 0.36 0.03
C LYS A 122 -3.91 -0.89 0.90
N ALA A 123 -5.02 -1.55 1.19
CA ALA A 123 -5.03 -2.83 1.88
C ALA A 123 -4.30 -3.91 1.07
N GLY A 124 -4.59 -4.03 -0.23
CA GLY A 124 -3.89 -4.92 -1.15
C GLY A 124 -2.40 -4.60 -1.23
N ASP A 125 -2.04 -3.33 -1.40
CA ASP A 125 -0.66 -2.85 -1.46
C ASP A 125 0.12 -3.16 -0.17
N SER A 126 -0.53 -2.96 0.99
CA SER A 126 0.07 -3.27 2.30
C SER A 126 0.22 -4.78 2.53
N PHE A 127 -0.66 -5.61 1.98
CA PHE A 127 -0.53 -7.07 2.09
C PHE A 127 0.69 -7.58 1.33
N VAL A 128 0.97 -7.03 0.16
CA VAL A 128 2.17 -7.35 -0.64
C VAL A 128 3.45 -7.10 0.15
N ASP A 129 3.49 -6.08 1.00
CA ASP A 129 4.68 -5.74 1.80
C ASP A 129 5.16 -6.91 2.67
N VAL A 130 4.25 -7.71 3.23
CA VAL A 130 4.60 -8.93 3.98
C VAL A 130 5.22 -9.99 3.06
N LEU A 131 4.68 -10.17 1.85
CA LEU A 131 5.21 -11.13 0.87
C LEU A 131 6.60 -10.71 0.39
N HIS A 132 6.78 -9.42 0.09
CA HIS A 132 8.10 -8.88 -0.25
C HIS A 132 9.11 -8.95 0.91
N GLY A 133 8.65 -8.98 2.16
CA GLY A 133 9.50 -9.27 3.31
C GLY A 133 10.10 -10.68 3.24
N VAL A 134 9.32 -11.68 2.84
CA VAL A 134 9.80 -13.04 2.60
C VAL A 134 10.81 -13.08 1.45
N ASP A 135 10.51 -12.40 0.35
CA ASP A 135 11.44 -12.33 -0.80
C ASP A 135 12.78 -11.69 -0.38
N GLN A 136 12.74 -10.67 0.47
CA GLN A 136 13.93 -10.00 0.99
C GLN A 136 14.78 -10.91 1.88
N VAL A 137 14.17 -11.66 2.78
CA VAL A 137 14.86 -12.65 3.63
C VAL A 137 15.56 -13.73 2.78
N ASN A 138 14.98 -14.07 1.63
CA ASN A 138 15.53 -15.05 0.71
C ASN A 138 16.47 -14.45 -0.36
N ASN A 139 16.89 -13.17 -0.23
CA ASN A 139 17.73 -12.44 -1.19
C ASN A 139 17.17 -12.44 -2.63
N ARG A 140 15.84 -12.41 -2.76
CA ARG A 140 15.11 -12.43 -4.03
C ARG A 140 14.26 -11.17 -4.24
N LEU A 141 14.87 -10.01 -4.01
CA LEU A 141 14.22 -8.72 -4.26
C LEU A 141 13.91 -8.44 -5.74
N ASP A 142 14.44 -9.24 -6.66
CA ASP A 142 14.03 -9.26 -8.07
C ASP A 142 12.55 -9.59 -8.23
N ILE A 143 12.02 -10.53 -7.44
CA ILE A 143 10.60 -10.89 -7.44
C ILE A 143 9.76 -9.70 -6.99
N ALA A 144 10.15 -9.06 -5.89
CA ALA A 144 9.48 -7.86 -5.38
C ALA A 144 9.53 -6.71 -6.40
N ALA A 145 10.67 -6.50 -7.06
CA ALA A 145 10.83 -5.46 -8.06
C ALA A 145 9.93 -5.66 -9.29
N ILE A 146 9.88 -6.90 -9.81
CA ILE A 146 8.99 -7.24 -10.94
C ILE A 146 7.53 -6.99 -10.55
N SER A 147 7.12 -7.44 -9.36
CA SER A 147 5.77 -7.18 -8.84
C SER A 147 5.46 -5.68 -8.79
N GLN A 148 6.37 -4.87 -8.26
CA GLN A 148 6.21 -3.42 -8.16
C GLN A 148 6.06 -2.77 -9.54
N ILE A 149 6.88 -3.16 -10.52
CA ILE A 149 6.80 -2.64 -11.90
C ILE A 149 5.46 -3.03 -12.53
N VAL A 150 5.09 -4.30 -12.47
CA VAL A 150 3.84 -4.80 -13.07
C VAL A 150 2.62 -4.14 -12.43
N ARG A 151 2.61 -4.00 -11.09
CA ARG A 151 1.53 -3.29 -10.39
C ARG A 151 1.52 -1.81 -10.74
N GLY A 152 2.68 -1.14 -10.71
CA GLY A 152 2.77 0.29 -11.03
C GLY A 152 2.22 0.60 -12.42
N VAL A 153 2.72 -0.10 -13.44
CA VAL A 153 2.27 0.08 -14.83
C VAL A 153 0.81 -0.34 -14.99
N GLY A 154 0.42 -1.49 -14.43
CA GLY A 154 -0.94 -2.00 -14.52
C GLY A 154 -1.97 -1.06 -13.88
N VAL A 155 -1.65 -0.53 -12.70
CA VAL A 155 -2.49 0.45 -11.98
C VAL A 155 -2.59 1.76 -12.77
N LEU A 156 -1.47 2.28 -13.29
CA LEU A 156 -1.45 3.50 -14.10
C LEU A 156 -2.30 3.36 -15.37
N VAL A 157 -2.13 2.27 -16.10
CA VAL A 157 -2.87 2.02 -17.35
C VAL A 157 -4.36 1.81 -17.06
N SER A 158 -4.71 0.98 -16.07
CA SER A 158 -6.11 0.72 -15.75
C SER A 158 -6.83 1.96 -15.24
N PHE A 159 -6.19 2.75 -14.36
CA PHE A 159 -6.72 4.02 -13.88
C PHE A 159 -7.01 4.98 -15.04
N SER A 160 -6.01 5.18 -15.92
CA SER A 160 -6.14 6.11 -17.06
C SER A 160 -7.23 5.68 -18.04
N LEU A 161 -7.29 4.39 -18.38
CA LEU A 161 -8.32 3.86 -19.28
C LEU A 161 -9.72 3.97 -18.67
N CYS A 162 -9.89 3.61 -17.39
CA CYS A 162 -11.18 3.72 -16.74
C CYS A 162 -11.63 5.17 -16.58
N LEU A 163 -10.72 6.09 -16.29
CA LEU A 163 -11.04 7.50 -16.17
C LEU A 163 -11.48 8.07 -17.53
N LEU A 164 -10.76 7.76 -18.63
CA LEU A 164 -11.10 8.20 -19.98
C LEU A 164 -12.43 7.62 -20.52
N LEU A 165 -12.72 6.34 -20.18
CA LEU A 165 -13.90 5.67 -20.75
C LEU A 165 -15.18 5.97 -19.97
N PHE A 166 -15.09 6.10 -18.64
CA PHE A 166 -16.26 6.21 -17.77
C PHE A 166 -16.41 7.59 -17.13
N ASP A 167 -15.38 8.42 -17.20
CA ASP A 167 -15.33 9.73 -16.52
C ASP A 167 -15.81 9.67 -15.07
N ASN A 168 -15.42 8.60 -14.37
CA ASN A 168 -15.84 8.29 -13.01
C ASN A 168 -14.65 7.88 -12.14
N LEU A 169 -14.35 8.72 -11.15
CA LEU A 169 -13.20 8.54 -10.28
C LEU A 169 -13.31 7.24 -9.44
N VAL A 170 -14.52 6.87 -8.98
CA VAL A 170 -14.71 5.64 -8.19
C VAL A 170 -14.34 4.41 -9.00
N ILE A 171 -14.76 4.36 -10.27
CA ILE A 171 -14.44 3.25 -11.19
C ILE A 171 -12.94 3.21 -11.48
N ALA A 172 -12.33 4.38 -11.72
CA ALA A 172 -10.90 4.47 -11.97
C ALA A 172 -10.07 3.99 -10.76
N VAL A 173 -10.43 4.38 -9.54
CA VAL A 173 -9.77 3.91 -8.31
C VAL A 173 -10.08 2.44 -8.04
N ALA A 174 -11.28 1.95 -8.35
CA ALA A 174 -11.62 0.54 -8.23
C ALA A 174 -10.76 -0.34 -9.14
N SER A 175 -10.44 0.12 -10.35
CA SER A 175 -9.54 -0.59 -11.25
C SER A 175 -8.13 -0.73 -10.67
N MET A 176 -7.62 0.27 -9.93
CA MET A 176 -6.33 0.18 -9.22
C MET A 176 -6.35 -0.94 -8.18
N ALA A 177 -7.42 -1.01 -7.36
CA ALA A 177 -7.58 -2.05 -6.37
C ALA A 177 -7.66 -3.43 -7.02
N PHE A 178 -8.43 -3.57 -8.10
CA PHE A 178 -8.56 -4.81 -8.84
C PHE A 178 -7.22 -5.30 -9.40
N VAL A 179 -6.46 -4.45 -10.09
CA VAL A 179 -5.14 -4.80 -10.64
C VAL A 179 -4.19 -5.21 -9.53
N THR A 180 -4.14 -4.45 -8.43
CA THR A 180 -3.27 -4.78 -7.29
C THR A 180 -3.61 -6.15 -6.73
N ILE A 181 -4.88 -6.43 -6.44
CA ILE A 181 -5.33 -7.72 -5.91
C ILE A 181 -5.03 -8.86 -6.90
N ALA A 182 -5.27 -8.63 -8.20
CA ALA A 182 -4.98 -9.62 -9.23
C ALA A 182 -3.49 -9.98 -9.27
N VAL A 183 -2.58 -9.01 -9.23
CA VAL A 183 -1.12 -9.27 -9.21
C VAL A 183 -0.71 -9.99 -7.92
N VAL A 184 -1.24 -9.57 -6.76
CA VAL A 184 -0.99 -10.23 -5.47
C VAL A 184 -1.34 -11.72 -5.55
N LEU A 185 -2.52 -12.05 -6.03
CA LEU A 185 -3.02 -13.43 -6.07
C LEU A 185 -2.33 -14.30 -7.15
N THR A 186 -2.03 -13.70 -8.29
CA THR A 186 -1.48 -14.46 -9.44
C THR A 186 0.03 -14.56 -9.43
N TYR A 187 0.72 -13.54 -8.95
CA TYR A 187 2.18 -13.47 -8.98
C TYR A 187 2.79 -13.58 -7.58
N ASP A 188 2.56 -12.60 -6.69
CA ASP A 188 3.25 -12.53 -5.40
C ASP A 188 2.98 -13.75 -4.52
N PHE A 189 1.73 -14.12 -4.35
CA PHE A 189 1.35 -15.27 -3.54
C PHE A 189 1.93 -16.59 -4.07
N ARG A 190 2.00 -16.76 -5.40
CA ARG A 190 2.61 -17.97 -6.01
C ARG A 190 4.12 -18.00 -5.84
N MET A 191 4.78 -16.84 -5.92
CA MET A 191 6.23 -16.77 -5.73
C MET A 191 6.61 -17.01 -4.28
N THR A 192 5.94 -16.34 -3.33
CA THR A 192 6.21 -16.50 -1.90
C THR A 192 5.95 -17.92 -1.41
N LYS A 193 4.93 -18.61 -1.93
CA LYS A 193 4.66 -20.04 -1.61
C LYS A 193 5.81 -20.99 -1.94
N ARG A 194 6.77 -20.58 -2.75
CA ARG A 194 7.97 -21.40 -3.05
C ARG A 194 8.98 -21.39 -1.91
N PHE A 195 8.92 -20.38 -1.04
CA PHE A 195 9.85 -20.19 0.08
C PHE A 195 9.26 -20.64 1.40
N CYS A 196 7.97 -20.35 1.64
CA CYS A 196 7.31 -20.67 2.91
C CYS A 196 5.82 -20.92 2.73
N ALA A 197 5.20 -21.50 3.75
CA ALA A 197 3.74 -21.59 3.83
C ALA A 197 3.15 -20.20 4.12
N VAL A 198 2.24 -19.75 3.26
CA VAL A 198 1.53 -18.47 3.40
C VAL A 198 0.19 -18.76 4.09
N ILE A 199 0.25 -19.14 5.38
CA ILE A 199 -0.91 -19.45 6.21
C ILE A 199 -0.84 -18.54 7.44
N PRO A 200 -1.90 -17.78 7.76
CA PRO A 200 -1.90 -16.93 8.95
C PRO A 200 -1.85 -17.76 10.22
N ASP A 201 -1.02 -17.33 11.17
CA ASP A 201 -0.89 -17.92 12.50
C ASP A 201 -1.30 -16.88 13.56
N PHE A 202 -2.46 -17.08 14.16
CA PHE A 202 -3.08 -16.16 15.13
C PHE A 202 -2.65 -16.45 16.57
N ASP A 203 -1.35 -16.77 16.81
CA ASP A 203 -0.86 -16.80 18.19
C ASP A 203 -0.90 -15.40 18.82
N PHE A 204 -1.81 -15.23 19.77
CA PHE A 204 -2.06 -13.93 20.43
C PHE A 204 -0.84 -13.37 21.15
N THR A 205 -0.01 -14.26 21.73
CA THR A 205 1.22 -13.88 22.42
C THR A 205 2.23 -13.27 21.46
N SER A 206 2.45 -13.93 20.34
CA SER A 206 3.33 -13.45 19.26
C SER A 206 2.82 -12.16 18.64
N LEU A 207 1.51 -12.02 18.43
CA LEU A 207 0.91 -10.79 17.88
C LEU A 207 1.11 -9.58 18.80
N ILE A 208 0.91 -9.73 20.12
CA ILE A 208 1.17 -8.64 21.08
C ILE A 208 2.66 -8.30 21.14
N LYS A 209 3.54 -9.31 21.19
CA LYS A 209 4.99 -9.12 21.24
C LYS A 209 5.45 -8.36 19.98
N LEU A 210 4.98 -8.78 18.81
CA LEU A 210 5.28 -8.12 17.52
C LEU A 210 4.78 -6.67 17.50
N SER A 211 3.54 -6.43 17.92
CA SER A 211 2.96 -5.08 17.99
C SER A 211 3.77 -4.17 18.90
N ARG A 212 4.22 -4.64 20.06
CA ARG A 212 5.06 -3.86 20.99
C ARG A 212 6.40 -3.49 20.38
N ILE A 213 7.05 -4.41 19.67
CA ILE A 213 8.32 -4.15 18.98
C ILE A 213 8.15 -3.12 17.86
N CYS A 214 7.05 -3.21 17.11
CA CYS A 214 6.77 -2.31 16.00
C CYS A 214 6.28 -0.92 16.45
N PHE A 215 5.74 -0.78 17.67
CA PHE A 215 5.05 0.41 18.14
C PHE A 215 5.89 1.71 18.08
N PRO A 216 7.17 1.76 18.52
CA PRO A 216 7.96 2.99 18.41
C PRO A 216 8.15 3.46 16.97
N GLY A 217 8.43 2.54 16.05
CA GLY A 217 8.55 2.82 14.63
C GLY A 217 7.23 3.25 13.98
N PHE A 218 6.12 2.69 14.45
CA PHE A 218 4.77 3.11 14.05
C PHE A 218 4.47 4.55 14.46
N VAL A 219 4.73 4.93 15.71
CA VAL A 219 4.50 6.30 16.21
C VAL A 219 5.30 7.32 15.39
N ALA A 220 6.57 7.03 15.11
CA ALA A 220 7.40 7.89 14.26
C ALA A 220 6.82 8.03 12.85
N SER A 221 6.37 6.93 12.25
CA SER A 221 5.76 6.94 10.90
C SER A 221 4.42 7.68 10.89
N LEU A 222 3.61 7.50 11.93
CA LEU A 222 2.33 8.19 12.07
C LEU A 222 2.54 9.70 12.20
N ALA A 223 3.51 10.15 12.99
CA ALA A 223 3.85 11.56 13.10
C ALA A 223 4.26 12.17 11.75
N CYS A 224 5.13 11.50 10.99
CA CYS A 224 5.51 11.94 9.65
C CYS A 224 4.31 11.99 8.69
N THR A 225 3.46 10.97 8.71
CA THR A 225 2.25 10.91 7.86
C THR A 225 1.25 11.99 8.25
N ALA A 226 1.07 12.24 9.55
CA ALA A 226 0.16 13.27 10.06
C ALA A 226 0.57 14.67 9.60
N VAL A 227 1.85 15.01 9.60
CA VAL A 227 2.34 16.31 9.10
C VAL A 227 1.87 16.56 7.67
N VAL A 228 1.97 15.57 6.79
CA VAL A 228 1.57 15.73 5.37
C VAL A 228 0.06 15.67 5.20
N SER A 229 -0.59 14.68 5.82
CA SER A 229 -2.02 14.40 5.59
C SER A 229 -2.93 15.42 6.28
N VAL A 230 -2.64 15.80 7.52
CA VAL A 230 -3.43 16.78 8.27
C VAL A 230 -3.30 18.18 7.68
N THR A 231 -2.09 18.56 7.28
CA THR A 231 -1.86 19.85 6.62
C THR A 231 -2.69 19.96 5.34
N ARG A 232 -2.66 18.92 4.49
CA ARG A 232 -3.42 18.88 3.25
C ARG A 232 -4.93 18.97 3.47
N GLN A 233 -5.45 18.29 4.50
CA GLN A 233 -6.88 18.34 4.84
C GLN A 233 -7.28 19.68 5.47
N PHE A 234 -6.44 20.25 6.34
CA PHE A 234 -6.71 21.55 6.93
C PHE A 234 -6.85 22.62 5.85
N TYR A 235 -5.99 22.61 4.84
CA TYR A 235 -6.12 23.53 3.70
C TYR A 235 -7.41 23.29 2.92
N GLY A 236 -7.79 22.04 2.66
CA GLY A 236 -9.05 21.70 1.98
C GLY A 236 -10.29 22.19 2.73
N LEU A 237 -10.31 22.04 4.07
CA LEU A 237 -11.42 22.49 4.92
C LEU A 237 -11.48 24.01 5.08
N SER A 238 -10.31 24.69 5.15
CA SER A 238 -10.25 26.14 5.41
C SER A 238 -10.50 27.00 4.18
N TYR A 239 -10.16 26.51 2.99
CA TYR A 239 -10.16 27.31 1.77
C TYR A 239 -10.98 26.68 0.63
N GLY A 240 -11.68 25.57 0.88
CA GLY A 240 -12.44 24.84 -0.14
C GLY A 240 -11.56 24.05 -1.13
N ASN A 241 -12.17 23.18 -1.90
CA ASN A 241 -11.49 22.31 -2.87
C ASN A 241 -10.81 23.05 -4.04
N GLU A 242 -10.95 24.39 -4.12
CA GLU A 242 -10.36 25.19 -5.20
C GLU A 242 -8.83 25.37 -5.10
N ILE A 243 -8.24 25.22 -3.91
CA ILE A 243 -6.80 25.41 -3.67
C ILE A 243 -5.98 24.15 -3.95
N GLY A 244 -6.59 23.00 -4.19
CA GLY A 244 -5.91 21.83 -4.75
C GLY A 244 -5.14 22.13 -6.06
N ARG A 245 -5.44 23.27 -6.71
CA ARG A 245 -4.78 23.77 -7.92
C ARG A 245 -3.37 24.34 -7.70
N ALA A 246 -3.02 24.78 -6.51
CA ALA A 246 -1.78 25.54 -6.28
C ALA A 246 -0.56 24.68 -5.90
N HIS A 247 -0.73 23.35 -5.77
CA HIS A 247 0.33 22.45 -5.28
C HIS A 247 0.52 21.19 -6.15
N VAL A 248 0.14 21.23 -7.43
CA VAL A 248 0.53 20.22 -8.42
C VAL A 248 1.59 20.78 -9.35
#